data_ab2ba05f6f3a70b94786bfad481d4506
#
_entry.id   ab2ba05f6f3a70b94786bfad481d4506
#
_cell.length_a   1.000
_cell.length_b   1.000
_cell.length_c   1.000
_cell.angle_alpha   90.00
_cell.angle_beta   90.00
_cell.angle_gamma   90.00
#
_symmetry.space_group_name_H-M   'P 1'
#
loop_
_entity.id
_entity.type
_entity.pdbx_description
1 polymer ?
#
loop_
_entity_poly.entity_id
_entity_poly.type
_entity_poly.pdbx_seq_one_letter_code
_entity_poly.pdbx_strand_id
1 'polypeptide(L)'
;MDDFLKNIYKIYEFINKEVSVYEKNDYIDIFKRSMKINVKDSFSTRYYKYIKDSKRSGIVYTPKKIADYMVKNLIDSSEVIHNPYIKILDPSCGCGNLIFSCFQYLKEIFLNNINEINKRLNKKLNSDDIDYHILYYNLFGFDIDKTAIIILKIDLFRLTGIINNKNFIVKDFLMDDVKGKFDFIIGNPPYIGHKNVDRNYSKILKKKYKEVYEDKGDVSYCFFSRALKCLNKTGKLGFIISRYFCEASSGKKLRKFILNNANIKLIIDFYGIRPFKDIGIDPIIIYLKNEKNCSDENKIKIIKPNHKGEFTRFFIKKGELDSEGWVIINETERKMLNKIIRKCKFLLSDICNSHQGIITGCDKAFILDREVIKVKHIEEDIVKPWIKSSYIHKYKVNPTERYIIYLNKVEEEKYKNSINYVSKYKDKLENRRECRAGRREWYEIQWARKPEIFENEKIVFPYKASHNRFALDRGSYFSADVYCLTLKKQGIFNYEMLLYILNSSIYEFYIKSFAKKLGENLYEYYPNKLMKLKIPYIDYAHIKDTENLYEFFGFNKREINILENKCK
;
A
#
# COMPACT_ATOMS: atom_id res chain seq x y z
N MET A 1 32.86 -2.67 -1.31
CA MET A 1 31.61 -2.60 -0.50
C MET A 1 31.88 -2.88 0.98
N ASP A 2 32.62 -3.91 1.28
CA ASP A 2 33.14 -4.17 2.63
C ASP A 2 33.90 -2.96 3.21
N ASP A 3 34.58 -2.18 2.37
CA ASP A 3 35.34 -1.01 2.82
C ASP A 3 34.46 0.13 3.35
N PHE A 4 33.28 0.41 2.74
CA PHE A 4 32.38 1.43 3.28
C PHE A 4 31.90 1.05 4.68
N LEU A 5 31.42 -0.17 4.85
CA LEU A 5 30.94 -0.66 6.15
C LEU A 5 32.09 -0.71 7.18
N LYS A 6 33.24 -1.25 6.80
CA LYS A 6 34.43 -1.26 7.67
C LYS A 6 34.81 0.14 8.13
N ASN A 7 34.78 1.11 7.22
CA ASN A 7 35.10 2.51 7.54
C ASN A 7 34.06 3.14 8.48
N ILE A 8 32.78 2.87 8.30
CA ILE A 8 31.72 3.33 9.23
C ILE A 8 31.99 2.82 10.66
N TYR A 9 32.35 1.53 10.82
CA TYR A 9 32.70 0.98 12.13
C TYR A 9 33.96 1.63 12.72
N LYS A 10 35.01 1.84 11.91
CA LYS A 10 36.23 2.54 12.36
C LYS A 10 35.96 3.98 12.82
N ILE A 11 35.14 4.71 12.06
CA ILE A 11 34.71 6.06 12.44
C ILE A 11 33.98 6.02 13.78
N TYR A 12 33.04 5.09 13.94
CA TYR A 12 32.27 4.96 15.17
C TYR A 12 33.15 4.63 16.38
N GLU A 13 34.11 3.73 16.24
CA GLU A 13 35.08 3.43 17.29
C GLU A 13 35.92 4.65 17.66
N PHE A 14 36.36 5.41 16.66
CA PHE A 14 37.20 6.58 16.89
C PHE A 14 36.44 7.72 17.59
N ILE A 15 35.21 8.03 17.18
CA ILE A 15 34.43 9.09 17.81
C ILE A 15 34.06 8.81 19.27
N ASN A 16 34.10 7.53 19.70
CA ASN A 16 33.90 7.14 21.11
C ASN A 16 35.16 7.22 21.95
N LYS A 17 36.34 7.54 21.39
CA LYS A 17 37.57 7.78 22.16
C LYS A 17 37.55 9.13 22.85
N GLU A 18 38.37 9.27 23.91
CA GLU A 18 38.56 10.51 24.64
C GLU A 18 39.54 11.43 23.89
N VAL A 19 39.09 11.97 22.77
CA VAL A 19 39.83 12.96 21.97
C VAL A 19 38.90 14.14 21.66
N SER A 20 39.47 15.26 21.24
CA SER A 20 38.68 16.48 21.00
C SER A 20 37.62 16.31 19.91
N VAL A 21 36.59 17.14 19.97
CA VAL A 21 35.51 17.17 18.92
C VAL A 21 36.12 17.53 17.56
N TYR A 22 37.17 18.39 17.55
CA TYR A 22 37.86 18.77 16.32
C TYR A 22 38.54 17.56 15.67
N GLU A 23 39.33 16.79 16.42
CA GLU A 23 40.02 15.58 15.91
C GLU A 23 39.01 14.53 15.40
N LYS A 24 37.91 14.35 16.10
CA LYS A 24 36.81 13.44 15.66
C LYS A 24 36.24 13.89 14.33
N ASN A 25 35.98 15.19 14.17
CA ASN A 25 35.43 15.73 12.93
C ASN A 25 36.43 15.63 11.77
N ASP A 26 37.72 15.93 12.01
CA ASP A 26 38.74 15.76 10.99
C ASP A 26 38.87 14.30 10.54
N TYR A 27 38.85 13.38 11.48
CA TYR A 27 38.85 11.95 11.17
C TYR A 27 37.66 11.53 10.29
N ILE A 28 36.45 12.01 10.59
CA ILE A 28 35.28 11.80 9.75
C ILE A 28 35.51 12.35 8.34
N ASP A 29 36.06 13.55 8.21
CA ASP A 29 36.28 14.22 6.93
C ASP A 29 37.32 13.49 6.07
N ILE A 30 38.41 12.97 6.68
CA ILE A 30 39.41 12.13 6.00
C ILE A 30 38.72 10.89 5.40
N PHE A 31 37.88 10.19 6.18
CA PHE A 31 37.20 9.02 5.68
C PHE A 31 36.15 9.35 4.61
N LYS A 32 35.42 10.47 4.74
CA LYS A 32 34.49 10.90 3.68
C LYS A 32 35.22 11.13 2.36
N ARG A 33 36.36 11.82 2.40
CA ARG A 33 37.23 12.07 1.21
C ARG A 33 37.71 10.75 0.60
N SER A 34 38.21 9.81 1.42
CA SER A 34 38.70 8.50 0.95
C SER A 34 37.58 7.68 0.28
N MET A 35 36.34 7.81 0.74
CA MET A 35 35.16 7.14 0.19
C MET A 35 34.48 7.94 -0.94
N LYS A 36 35.05 9.06 -1.37
CA LYS A 36 34.46 9.97 -2.37
C LYS A 36 33.06 10.45 -1.98
N ILE A 37 32.83 10.72 -0.70
CA ILE A 37 31.61 11.32 -0.15
C ILE A 37 31.90 12.80 0.11
N ASN A 38 30.99 13.70 -0.33
CA ASN A 38 31.13 15.10 -0.02
C ASN A 38 31.11 15.29 1.52
N VAL A 39 32.00 16.13 2.03
CA VAL A 39 32.14 16.39 3.48
C VAL A 39 30.82 16.87 4.11
N LYS A 40 30.00 17.60 3.35
CA LYS A 40 28.67 18.09 3.77
C LYS A 40 27.58 17.04 3.71
N ASP A 41 27.76 15.94 2.99
CA ASP A 41 26.75 14.91 2.82
C ASP A 41 26.72 13.97 4.04
N SER A 42 25.53 13.46 4.36
CA SER A 42 25.34 12.42 5.35
C SER A 42 25.79 11.05 4.80
N PHE A 43 26.30 10.18 5.67
CA PHE A 43 26.58 8.78 5.33
C PHE A 43 25.31 8.00 4.97
N SER A 44 24.17 8.42 5.48
CA SER A 44 22.87 7.80 5.22
C SER A 44 22.54 7.70 3.73
N THR A 45 22.85 8.77 2.95
CA THR A 45 22.59 8.80 1.49
C THR A 45 23.31 7.66 0.77
N ARG A 46 24.58 7.42 1.12
CA ARG A 46 25.39 6.33 0.56
C ARG A 46 24.90 4.96 1.01
N TYR A 47 24.52 4.85 2.28
CA TYR A 47 24.03 3.61 2.86
C TYR A 47 22.70 3.19 2.27
N TYR A 48 21.75 4.09 2.07
CA TYR A 48 20.48 3.78 1.44
C TYR A 48 20.61 3.32 -0.01
N LYS A 49 21.55 3.92 -0.76
CA LYS A 49 21.90 3.45 -2.11
C LYS A 49 22.41 2.00 -2.06
N TYR A 50 23.27 1.70 -1.11
CA TYR A 50 23.78 0.35 -0.87
C TYR A 50 22.69 -0.68 -0.55
N ILE A 51 21.77 -0.36 0.36
CA ILE A 51 20.64 -1.25 0.72
C ILE A 51 19.75 -1.52 -0.49
N LYS A 52 19.48 -0.49 -1.30
CA LYS A 52 18.67 -0.60 -2.52
C LYS A 52 19.33 -1.56 -3.52
N ASP A 53 20.61 -1.42 -3.76
CA ASP A 53 21.38 -2.27 -4.68
C ASP A 53 21.44 -3.73 -4.20
N SER A 54 21.43 -3.98 -2.88
CA SER A 54 21.42 -5.31 -2.27
C SER A 54 20.05 -6.01 -2.26
N LYS A 55 19.01 -5.39 -2.83
CA LYS A 55 17.62 -5.89 -2.88
C LYS A 55 17.03 -6.28 -1.52
N ARG A 56 17.49 -5.69 -0.42
CA ARG A 56 16.85 -5.84 0.89
C ARG A 56 15.46 -5.19 0.84
N SER A 57 14.42 -6.02 0.78
CA SER A 57 13.03 -5.57 0.61
C SER A 57 12.46 -4.97 1.90
N GLY A 58 11.68 -3.91 1.75
CA GLY A 58 10.87 -3.34 2.84
C GLY A 58 11.43 -2.10 3.52
N ILE A 59 12.70 -1.74 3.29
CA ILE A 59 13.31 -0.52 3.83
C ILE A 59 13.02 0.66 2.89
N VAL A 60 12.37 1.69 3.41
CA VAL A 60 11.95 2.87 2.64
C VAL A 60 12.48 4.11 3.32
N TYR A 61 13.30 4.87 2.60
CA TYR A 61 13.81 6.16 3.05
C TYR A 61 12.70 7.22 3.07
N THR A 62 12.53 7.94 4.18
CA THR A 62 11.59 9.05 4.27
C THR A 62 12.26 10.35 3.79
N PRO A 63 11.80 10.96 2.66
CA PRO A 63 12.37 12.22 2.19
C PRO A 63 12.22 13.33 3.22
N LYS A 64 13.22 14.22 3.33
CA LYS A 64 13.26 15.31 4.32
C LYS A 64 11.96 16.13 4.34
N LYS A 65 11.45 16.55 3.17
CA LYS A 65 10.20 17.34 3.09
C LYS A 65 9.00 16.63 3.73
N ILE A 66 8.92 15.30 3.62
CA ILE A 66 7.85 14.51 4.22
C ILE A 66 8.10 14.36 5.72
N ALA A 67 9.34 14.12 6.13
CA ALA A 67 9.71 14.03 7.54
C ALA A 67 9.39 15.33 8.28
N ASP A 68 9.80 16.48 7.74
CA ASP A 68 9.49 17.81 8.29
C ASP A 68 7.98 18.06 8.38
N TYR A 69 7.24 17.65 7.33
CA TYR A 69 5.78 17.78 7.31
C TYR A 69 5.12 16.87 8.36
N MET A 70 5.63 15.65 8.54
CA MET A 70 5.12 14.73 9.56
C MET A 70 5.34 15.28 10.97
N VAL A 71 6.51 15.79 11.27
CA VAL A 71 6.86 16.35 12.58
C VAL A 71 5.98 17.54 12.92
N LYS A 72 5.86 18.51 12.00
CA LYS A 72 5.06 19.74 12.21
C LYS A 72 3.55 19.47 12.38
N ASN A 73 3.02 18.38 11.84
CA ASN A 73 1.61 18.02 12.04
C ASN A 73 1.38 17.11 13.26
N LEU A 74 2.43 16.52 13.83
CA LEU A 74 2.32 15.65 15.00
C LEU A 74 2.54 16.42 16.30
N ILE A 75 3.59 17.25 16.34
CA ILE A 75 4.08 17.91 17.55
C ILE A 75 3.65 19.38 17.52
N ASP A 76 2.83 19.76 18.48
CA ASP A 76 2.47 21.18 18.68
C ASP A 76 3.57 21.85 19.51
N SER A 77 4.01 23.04 19.08
CA SER A 77 5.03 23.81 19.80
C SER A 77 4.61 24.15 21.23
N SER A 78 3.35 24.40 21.46
CA SER A 78 2.80 24.66 22.80
C SER A 78 3.00 23.48 23.76
N GLU A 79 2.92 22.24 23.27
CA GLU A 79 3.16 21.04 24.09
C GLU A 79 4.64 20.95 24.54
N VAL A 80 5.56 21.31 23.63
CA VAL A 80 7.01 21.35 23.93
C VAL A 80 7.34 22.43 24.96
N ILE A 81 6.78 23.63 24.77
CA ILE A 81 6.97 24.75 25.69
C ILE A 81 6.40 24.42 27.06
N HIS A 82 5.22 23.79 27.12
CA HIS A 82 4.58 23.39 28.38
C HIS A 82 5.35 22.29 29.10
N ASN A 83 5.89 21.31 28.37
CA ASN A 83 6.68 20.22 28.91
C ASN A 83 7.97 20.01 28.08
N PRO A 84 9.08 20.69 28.42
CA PRO A 84 10.35 20.52 27.69
C PRO A 84 10.96 19.11 27.75
N TYR A 85 10.46 18.22 28.61
CA TYR A 85 10.88 16.81 28.74
C TYR A 85 10.01 15.83 27.96
N ILE A 86 9.24 16.28 26.95
CA ILE A 86 8.50 15.37 26.09
C ILE A 86 9.45 14.31 25.50
N LYS A 87 8.94 13.08 25.37
CA LYS A 87 9.69 11.96 24.79
C LYS A 87 9.12 11.57 23.44
N ILE A 88 9.98 11.58 22.43
CA ILE A 88 9.64 11.25 21.03
C ILE A 88 10.41 9.99 20.64
N LEU A 89 9.70 8.96 20.19
CA LEU A 89 10.29 7.71 19.71
C LEU A 89 10.06 7.53 18.21
N ASP A 90 11.13 7.21 17.49
CA ASP A 90 11.03 6.54 16.18
C ASP A 90 11.35 5.05 16.36
N PRO A 91 10.36 4.14 16.22
CA PRO A 91 10.53 2.71 16.49
C PRO A 91 11.18 1.91 15.35
N SER A 92 11.56 2.57 14.25
CA SER A 92 12.24 2.02 13.06
C SER A 92 13.05 3.11 12.38
N CYS A 93 13.93 3.74 13.15
CA CYS A 93 14.53 5.02 12.81
C CYS A 93 15.53 4.96 11.63
N GLY A 94 16.04 3.77 11.28
CA GLY A 94 17.09 3.64 10.27
C GLY A 94 18.28 4.58 10.56
N CYS A 95 18.72 5.31 9.54
CA CYS A 95 19.76 6.32 9.69
C CYS A 95 19.22 7.67 10.21
N GLY A 96 17.98 7.75 10.71
CA GLY A 96 17.50 8.88 11.50
C GLY A 96 16.82 10.03 10.78
N ASN A 97 16.27 9.84 9.60
CA ASN A 97 15.65 10.95 8.86
C ASN A 97 14.55 11.69 9.62
N LEU A 98 13.68 10.96 10.29
CA LEU A 98 12.65 11.56 11.15
C LEU A 98 13.27 12.13 12.44
N ILE A 99 14.29 11.47 13.00
CA ILE A 99 15.03 11.97 14.17
C ILE A 99 15.67 13.33 13.87
N PHE A 100 16.32 13.51 12.70
CA PHE A 100 16.89 14.80 12.31
C PHE A 100 15.82 15.88 12.15
N SER A 101 14.67 15.56 11.56
CA SER A 101 13.56 16.50 11.44
C SER A 101 12.98 16.87 12.80
N CYS A 102 12.84 15.91 13.72
CA CYS A 102 12.43 16.19 15.10
C CYS A 102 13.46 17.07 15.82
N PHE A 103 14.76 16.76 15.69
CA PHE A 103 15.83 17.52 16.30
C PHE A 103 15.80 19.00 15.84
N GLN A 104 15.74 19.22 14.54
CA GLN A 104 15.71 20.58 13.99
C GLN A 104 14.46 21.35 14.45
N TYR A 105 13.30 20.71 14.44
CA TYR A 105 12.04 21.33 14.86
C TYR A 105 12.03 21.67 16.36
N LEU A 106 12.49 20.75 17.20
CA LEU A 106 12.61 21.03 18.64
C LEU A 106 13.62 22.15 18.91
N LYS A 107 14.78 22.13 18.26
CA LYS A 107 15.81 23.18 18.41
C LYS A 107 15.24 24.56 18.05
N GLU A 108 14.48 24.66 16.97
CA GLU A 108 13.79 25.92 16.60
C GLU A 108 12.82 26.37 17.71
N ILE A 109 12.01 25.45 18.27
CA ILE A 109 11.09 25.78 19.36
C ILE A 109 11.83 26.23 20.60
N PHE A 110 12.88 25.51 21.02
CA PHE A 110 13.68 25.86 22.19
C PHE A 110 14.34 27.23 22.07
N LEU A 111 14.96 27.51 20.92
CA LEU A 111 15.62 28.81 20.68
C LEU A 111 14.61 29.97 20.68
N ASN A 112 13.48 29.81 20.00
CA ASN A 112 12.48 30.86 19.90
C ASN A 112 11.72 31.12 21.21
N ASN A 113 11.71 30.17 22.14
CA ASN A 113 10.95 30.24 23.40
C ASN A 113 11.83 29.99 24.63
N ILE A 114 13.13 30.29 24.56
CA ILE A 114 14.13 29.92 25.56
C ILE A 114 13.79 30.43 26.96
N ASN A 115 13.28 31.66 27.07
CA ASN A 115 12.93 32.27 28.36
C ASN A 115 11.79 31.54 29.07
N GLU A 116 10.77 31.15 28.33
CA GLU A 116 9.63 30.41 28.88
C GLU A 116 10.03 28.98 29.25
N ILE A 117 10.79 28.31 28.38
CA ILE A 117 11.33 26.97 28.61
C ILE A 117 12.23 26.95 29.83
N ASN A 118 13.15 27.89 29.96
CA ASN A 118 14.05 28.01 31.13
C ASN A 118 13.27 28.21 32.43
N LYS A 119 12.20 29.02 32.40
CA LYS A 119 11.30 29.17 33.53
C LYS A 119 10.61 27.83 33.91
N ARG A 120 10.17 27.04 32.92
CA ARG A 120 9.55 25.73 33.14
C ARG A 120 10.54 24.70 33.67
N LEU A 121 11.77 24.72 33.15
CA LEU A 121 12.83 23.80 33.59
C LEU A 121 13.43 24.18 34.95
N ASN A 122 13.16 25.37 35.46
CA ASN A 122 13.87 25.99 36.59
C ASN A 122 15.40 25.92 36.41
N LYS A 123 15.86 26.12 35.16
CA LYS A 123 17.26 26.01 34.76
C LYS A 123 17.55 26.99 33.62
N LYS A 124 18.76 27.56 33.58
CA LYS A 124 19.21 28.42 32.49
C LYS A 124 19.97 27.55 31.46
N LEU A 125 19.32 27.22 30.35
CA LEU A 125 19.98 26.57 29.22
C LEU A 125 20.60 27.64 28.32
N ASN A 126 21.80 27.37 27.84
CA ASN A 126 22.42 28.08 26.72
C ASN A 126 22.23 27.28 25.42
N SER A 127 22.73 27.77 24.28
CA SER A 127 22.60 27.13 22.97
C SER A 127 23.15 25.69 22.92
N ASP A 128 24.27 25.46 23.61
CA ASP A 128 24.95 24.16 23.60
C ASP A 128 24.21 23.15 24.50
N ASP A 129 23.64 23.63 25.61
CA ASP A 129 22.79 22.83 26.47
C ASP A 129 21.52 22.36 25.79
N ILE A 130 20.99 23.13 24.82
CA ILE A 130 19.77 22.76 24.07
C ILE A 130 19.99 21.47 23.28
N ASP A 131 21.10 21.36 22.56
CA ASP A 131 21.39 20.17 21.74
C ASP A 131 21.53 18.93 22.64
N TYR A 132 22.22 19.06 23.78
CA TYR A 132 22.31 18.00 24.77
C TYR A 132 20.92 17.62 25.33
N HIS A 133 20.12 18.62 25.71
CA HIS A 133 18.78 18.40 26.25
C HIS A 133 17.91 17.60 25.26
N ILE A 134 17.86 18.04 24.00
CA ILE A 134 17.06 17.39 22.96
C ILE A 134 17.53 15.95 22.75
N LEU A 135 18.83 15.71 22.61
CA LEU A 135 19.36 14.38 22.31
C LEU A 135 19.18 13.40 23.49
N TYR A 136 19.31 13.85 24.75
CA TYR A 136 19.30 12.96 25.90
C TYR A 136 17.92 12.81 26.55
N TYR A 137 17.05 13.82 26.46
CA TYR A 137 15.76 13.79 27.14
C TYR A 137 14.57 13.67 26.18
N ASN A 138 14.68 14.18 24.95
CA ASN A 138 13.54 14.21 24.05
C ASN A 138 13.56 13.10 22.98
N LEU A 139 14.69 12.75 22.38
CA LEU A 139 14.75 11.89 21.23
C LEU A 139 15.19 10.45 21.55
N PHE A 140 14.44 9.49 21.00
CA PHE A 140 14.72 8.07 21.12
C PHE A 140 14.53 7.41 19.74
N GLY A 141 15.42 6.47 19.40
CA GLY A 141 15.35 5.75 18.12
C GLY A 141 15.73 4.28 18.30
N PHE A 142 14.91 3.40 17.71
CA PHE A 142 15.18 1.96 17.66
C PHE A 142 15.25 1.50 16.22
N ASP A 143 16.16 0.60 15.94
CA ASP A 143 16.20 -0.12 14.67
C ASP A 143 16.88 -1.48 14.88
N ILE A 144 16.54 -2.46 14.05
CA ILE A 144 17.20 -3.78 14.05
C ILE A 144 18.56 -3.73 13.33
N ASP A 145 18.76 -2.72 12.48
CA ASP A 145 19.98 -2.57 11.68
C ASP A 145 21.06 -1.80 12.48
N LYS A 146 22.05 -2.56 12.98
CA LYS A 146 23.18 -2.02 13.73
C LYS A 146 23.94 -0.95 12.94
N THR A 147 24.11 -1.15 11.63
CA THR A 147 24.86 -0.19 10.80
C THR A 147 24.10 1.13 10.64
N ALA A 148 22.78 1.06 10.46
CA ALA A 148 21.93 2.24 10.40
C ALA A 148 22.01 3.07 11.69
N ILE A 149 21.94 2.42 12.86
CA ILE A 149 22.08 3.07 14.17
C ILE A 149 23.46 3.72 14.34
N ILE A 150 24.52 3.06 13.90
CA ILE A 150 25.88 3.63 13.94
C ILE A 150 25.96 4.88 13.06
N ILE A 151 25.44 4.82 11.84
CA ILE A 151 25.40 5.97 10.92
C ILE A 151 24.60 7.13 11.53
N LEU A 152 23.43 6.86 12.10
CA LEU A 152 22.64 7.86 12.81
C LEU A 152 23.47 8.57 13.89
N LYS A 153 24.21 7.82 14.72
CA LYS A 153 25.03 8.38 15.79
C LYS A 153 26.19 9.22 15.25
N ILE A 154 26.86 8.77 14.18
CA ILE A 154 27.95 9.54 13.53
C ILE A 154 27.40 10.85 12.94
N ASP A 155 26.27 10.78 12.22
CA ASP A 155 25.68 11.95 11.59
C ASP A 155 25.12 12.95 12.65
N LEU A 156 24.56 12.48 13.77
CA LEU A 156 24.16 13.33 14.91
C LEU A 156 25.39 13.96 15.59
N PHE A 157 26.46 13.19 15.82
CA PHE A 157 27.70 13.72 16.35
C PHE A 157 28.26 14.81 15.45
N ARG A 158 28.26 14.60 14.14
CA ARG A 158 28.72 15.61 13.16
C ARG A 158 27.93 16.92 13.25
N LEU A 159 26.64 16.82 13.56
CA LEU A 159 25.74 17.97 13.67
C LEU A 159 25.90 18.73 15.00
N THR A 160 26.17 18.03 16.10
CA THR A 160 26.03 18.57 17.47
C THR A 160 27.32 18.49 18.30
N GLY A 161 28.32 17.72 17.85
CA GLY A 161 29.49 17.39 18.67
C GLY A 161 29.22 16.39 19.82
N ILE A 162 27.99 15.90 19.95
CA ILE A 162 27.53 15.09 21.07
C ILE A 162 27.29 13.63 20.63
N ILE A 163 27.77 12.66 21.42
CA ILE A 163 27.53 11.22 21.21
C ILE A 163 26.48 10.75 22.22
N ASN A 164 25.34 10.27 21.72
CA ASN A 164 24.34 9.64 22.56
C ASN A 164 24.24 8.13 22.26
N ASN A 165 24.76 7.32 23.17
CA ASN A 165 24.72 5.86 23.08
C ASN A 165 23.53 5.23 23.83
N LYS A 166 22.76 6.04 24.58
CA LYS A 166 21.67 5.55 25.44
C LYS A 166 20.33 5.49 24.72
N ASN A 167 20.01 6.46 23.88
CA ASN A 167 18.68 6.63 23.32
C ASN A 167 18.53 6.05 21.91
N PHE A 168 19.64 5.90 21.18
CA PHE A 168 19.65 5.32 19.83
C PHE A 168 20.25 3.92 19.90
N ILE A 169 19.41 2.89 19.89
CA ILE A 169 19.84 1.53 20.21
C ILE A 169 19.36 0.51 19.17
N VAL A 170 20.19 -0.52 19.00
CA VAL A 170 19.80 -1.69 18.18
C VAL A 170 18.75 -2.48 18.95
N LYS A 171 17.53 -2.52 18.42
CA LYS A 171 16.41 -3.12 19.11
C LYS A 171 15.30 -3.53 18.15
N ASP A 172 14.75 -4.73 18.30
CA ASP A 172 13.50 -5.11 17.65
C ASP A 172 12.31 -4.55 18.46
N PHE A 173 11.72 -3.48 17.93
CA PHE A 173 10.58 -2.83 18.59
C PHE A 173 9.40 -3.78 18.82
N LEU A 174 9.22 -4.79 17.97
CA LEU A 174 8.10 -5.72 18.08
C LEU A 174 8.38 -6.85 19.08
N MET A 175 9.63 -7.22 19.29
CA MET A 175 10.00 -8.37 20.11
C MET A 175 10.50 -7.97 21.49
N ASP A 176 11.38 -6.97 21.54
CA ASP A 176 12.08 -6.60 22.77
C ASP A 176 11.25 -5.75 23.71
N ASP A 177 11.61 -5.75 24.99
CA ASP A 177 10.94 -4.89 25.96
C ASP A 177 11.29 -3.42 25.78
N VAL A 178 10.24 -2.59 25.75
CA VAL A 178 10.35 -1.14 25.71
C VAL A 178 10.01 -0.57 27.08
N LYS A 179 11.02 -0.05 27.76
CA LYS A 179 10.85 0.58 29.07
C LYS A 179 10.36 2.03 28.91
N GLY A 180 9.43 2.42 29.77
CA GLY A 180 8.87 3.77 29.82
C GLY A 180 7.74 4.00 28.81
N LYS A 181 7.28 5.24 28.76
CA LYS A 181 6.22 5.73 27.89
C LYS A 181 6.71 6.94 27.13
N PHE A 182 6.09 7.20 25.98
CA PHE A 182 6.41 8.29 25.08
C PHE A 182 5.20 9.22 24.90
N ASP A 183 5.49 10.49 24.72
CA ASP A 183 4.44 11.49 24.44
C ASP A 183 4.11 11.48 22.94
N PHE A 184 5.15 11.25 22.12
CA PHE A 184 5.00 11.12 20.68
C PHE A 184 5.73 9.87 20.17
N ILE A 185 5.09 9.18 19.23
CA ILE A 185 5.74 8.15 18.42
C ILE A 185 5.57 8.54 16.96
N ILE A 186 6.68 8.66 16.25
CA ILE A 186 6.70 9.00 14.82
C ILE A 186 7.53 7.96 14.09
N GLY A 187 7.11 7.52 12.90
CA GLY A 187 7.87 6.49 12.22
C GLY A 187 7.41 6.20 10.79
N ASN A 188 8.28 5.50 10.09
CA ASN A 188 8.02 4.84 8.83
C ASN A 188 8.24 3.33 9.00
N PRO A 189 7.28 2.59 9.59
CA PRO A 189 7.42 1.15 9.80
C PRO A 189 7.73 0.38 8.52
N PRO A 190 8.55 -0.69 8.56
CA PRO A 190 8.97 -1.42 7.38
C PRO A 190 7.77 -2.07 6.67
N TYR A 191 7.71 -1.95 5.33
CA TYR A 191 6.65 -2.52 4.49
C TYR A 191 7.03 -3.95 4.09
N ILE A 192 6.83 -4.90 5.00
CA ILE A 192 7.19 -6.29 4.78
C ILE A 192 5.92 -7.14 4.71
N GLY A 193 5.47 -7.41 3.49
CA GLY A 193 4.34 -8.31 3.25
C GLY A 193 4.68 -9.76 3.58
N HIS A 194 3.70 -10.56 3.94
CA HIS A 194 3.81 -11.94 4.43
C HIS A 194 4.74 -12.88 3.63
N LYS A 195 4.95 -12.63 2.33
CA LYS A 195 5.81 -13.47 1.48
C LYS A 195 7.30 -13.32 1.79
N ASN A 196 7.67 -12.17 2.37
CA ASN A 196 9.06 -11.79 2.64
C ASN A 196 9.40 -11.87 4.14
N VAL A 197 8.48 -12.36 4.95
CA VAL A 197 8.67 -12.55 6.40
C VAL A 197 9.13 -13.98 6.67
N ASP A 198 10.15 -14.13 7.51
CA ASP A 198 10.54 -15.46 8.01
C ASP A 198 9.34 -16.17 8.66
N ARG A 199 9.22 -17.49 8.43
CA ARG A 199 8.07 -18.29 8.88
C ARG A 199 7.94 -18.33 10.41
N ASN A 200 9.05 -18.42 11.13
CA ASN A 200 9.03 -18.49 12.59
C ASN A 200 8.69 -17.12 13.17
N TYR A 201 9.30 -16.06 12.63
CA TYR A 201 8.96 -14.68 13.01
C TYR A 201 7.48 -14.37 12.77
N SER A 202 6.93 -14.78 11.62
CA SER A 202 5.50 -14.63 11.31
C SER A 202 4.59 -15.35 12.33
N LYS A 203 4.96 -16.57 12.79
CA LYS A 203 4.21 -17.30 13.82
C LYS A 203 4.20 -16.54 15.15
N ILE A 204 5.34 -15.99 15.55
CA ILE A 204 5.45 -15.19 16.79
C ILE A 204 4.60 -13.93 16.67
N LEU A 205 4.66 -13.20 15.54
CA LEU A 205 3.84 -12.02 15.30
C LEU A 205 2.34 -12.32 15.39
N LYS A 206 1.87 -13.43 14.79
CA LYS A 206 0.46 -13.86 14.87
C LYS A 206 0.01 -14.13 16.30
N LYS A 207 0.87 -14.69 17.14
CA LYS A 207 0.56 -14.94 18.55
C LYS A 207 0.56 -13.64 19.35
N LYS A 208 1.57 -12.79 19.20
CA LYS A 208 1.81 -11.58 19.99
C LYS A 208 0.89 -10.42 19.62
N TYR A 209 0.52 -10.32 18.32
CA TYR A 209 -0.26 -9.22 17.74
C TYR A 209 -1.54 -9.71 17.04
N LYS A 210 -2.20 -10.73 17.59
CA LYS A 210 -3.42 -11.35 17.04
C LYS A 210 -4.57 -10.37 16.74
N GLU A 211 -4.56 -9.23 17.41
CA GLU A 211 -5.55 -8.15 17.29
C GLU A 211 -5.41 -7.33 16.02
N VAL A 212 -4.23 -7.33 15.39
CA VAL A 212 -3.94 -6.54 14.18
C VAL A 212 -3.34 -7.37 13.03
N TYR A 213 -2.71 -8.52 13.34
CA TYR A 213 -1.94 -9.31 12.37
C TYR A 213 -2.57 -10.67 12.14
N GLU A 214 -2.71 -11.04 10.85
CA GLU A 214 -3.21 -12.34 10.40
C GLU A 214 -2.51 -12.77 9.10
N ASP A 215 -2.97 -13.90 8.51
CA ASP A 215 -2.43 -14.36 7.25
C ASP A 215 -2.52 -13.29 6.15
N LYS A 216 -1.43 -13.14 5.40
CA LYS A 216 -1.26 -12.11 4.37
C LYS A 216 -1.19 -10.67 4.91
N GLY A 217 -1.09 -10.47 6.22
CA GLY A 217 -0.86 -9.16 6.83
C GLY A 217 0.54 -8.60 6.50
N ASP A 218 0.69 -7.30 6.72
CA ASP A 218 1.96 -6.60 6.65
C ASP A 218 2.52 -6.41 8.06
N VAL A 219 3.85 -6.52 8.24
CA VAL A 219 4.52 -6.37 9.54
C VAL A 219 4.25 -4.99 10.16
N SER A 220 4.11 -3.97 9.32
CA SER A 220 3.80 -2.60 9.78
C SER A 220 2.52 -2.50 10.63
N TYR A 221 1.59 -3.44 10.48
CA TYR A 221 0.36 -3.47 11.29
C TYR A 221 0.64 -3.71 12.77
N CYS A 222 1.66 -4.51 13.08
CA CYS A 222 2.05 -4.80 14.47
C CYS A 222 2.58 -3.56 15.18
N PHE A 223 3.21 -2.64 14.42
CA PHE A 223 3.73 -1.39 14.97
C PHE A 223 2.63 -0.51 15.58
N PHE A 224 1.41 -0.48 14.99
CA PHE A 224 0.30 0.27 15.58
C PHE A 224 -0.10 -0.24 16.96
N SER A 225 -0.26 -1.56 17.10
CA SER A 225 -0.61 -2.15 18.40
C SER A 225 0.47 -1.90 19.45
N ARG A 226 1.75 -2.07 19.06
CA ARG A 226 2.87 -1.86 19.98
C ARG A 226 3.02 -0.39 20.33
N ALA A 227 2.95 0.52 19.35
CA ALA A 227 3.09 1.96 19.58
C ALA A 227 2.02 2.51 20.53
N LEU A 228 0.74 2.16 20.33
CA LEU A 228 -0.33 2.61 21.23
C LEU A 228 -0.13 2.11 22.67
N LYS A 229 0.47 0.92 22.85
CA LYS A 229 0.84 0.40 24.18
C LYS A 229 2.02 1.16 24.79
N CYS A 230 2.92 1.74 23.99
CA CYS A 230 4.09 2.50 24.43
C CYS A 230 3.80 4.01 24.62
N LEU A 231 2.68 4.52 24.13
CA LEU A 231 2.28 5.91 24.32
C LEU A 231 1.74 6.18 25.73
N ASN A 232 1.95 7.41 26.20
CA ASN A 232 1.23 7.99 27.34
C ASN A 232 -0.29 8.05 27.06
N LYS A 233 -1.12 8.26 28.08
CA LYS A 233 -2.60 8.30 27.94
C LYS A 233 -3.09 9.34 26.93
N THR A 234 -2.39 10.47 26.80
CA THR A 234 -2.71 11.54 25.84
C THR A 234 -1.73 11.59 24.67
N GLY A 235 -0.82 10.63 24.60
CA GLY A 235 0.25 10.59 23.60
C GLY A 235 -0.28 10.48 22.17
N LYS A 236 0.53 10.93 21.21
CA LYS A 236 0.18 10.99 19.80
C LYS A 236 1.10 10.11 18.95
N LEU A 237 0.53 9.52 17.91
CA LEU A 237 1.21 8.67 16.94
C LEU A 237 1.11 9.28 15.55
N GLY A 238 2.22 9.33 14.82
CA GLY A 238 2.27 9.70 13.41
C GLY A 238 3.02 8.65 12.60
N PHE A 239 2.32 7.82 11.84
CA PHE A 239 2.95 6.82 10.97
C PHE A 239 2.68 7.09 9.51
N ILE A 240 3.74 6.92 8.68
CA ILE A 240 3.58 6.80 7.24
C ILE A 240 3.65 5.32 6.88
N ILE A 241 2.63 4.83 6.17
CA ILE A 241 2.52 3.41 5.82
C ILE A 241 1.92 3.24 4.42
N SER A 242 1.92 2.02 3.92
CA SER A 242 1.21 1.69 2.68
C SER A 242 -0.30 1.90 2.85
N ARG A 243 -0.90 2.65 1.92
CA ARG A 243 -2.37 2.86 1.85
C ARG A 243 -3.16 1.55 1.70
N TYR A 244 -2.48 0.48 1.32
CA TYR A 244 -3.09 -0.83 1.11
C TYR A 244 -3.93 -1.33 2.30
N PHE A 245 -3.56 -0.98 3.54
CA PHE A 245 -4.34 -1.38 4.71
C PHE A 245 -5.78 -0.80 4.72
N CYS A 246 -6.02 0.34 4.06
CA CYS A 246 -7.37 0.92 3.95
C CYS A 246 -8.31 0.03 3.14
N GLU A 247 -7.78 -0.75 2.21
CA GLU A 247 -8.57 -1.45 1.18
C GLU A 247 -8.47 -2.97 1.26
N ALA A 248 -7.31 -3.51 1.71
CA ALA A 248 -7.08 -4.94 1.74
C ALA A 248 -7.92 -5.67 2.79
N SER A 249 -8.33 -6.89 2.48
CA SER A 249 -8.96 -7.79 3.46
C SER A 249 -8.05 -8.07 4.66
N SER A 250 -6.74 -8.24 4.42
CA SER A 250 -5.73 -8.42 5.48
C SER A 250 -5.58 -7.22 6.42
N GLY A 251 -6.06 -6.03 6.03
CA GLY A 251 -6.10 -4.84 6.88
C GLY A 251 -7.32 -4.74 7.80
N LYS A 252 -8.28 -5.67 7.69
CA LYS A 252 -9.54 -5.62 8.45
C LYS A 252 -9.33 -5.54 9.96
N LYS A 253 -8.45 -6.36 10.51
CA LYS A 253 -8.13 -6.34 11.94
C LYS A 253 -7.48 -5.03 12.37
N LEU A 254 -6.53 -4.52 11.59
CA LEU A 254 -5.89 -3.24 11.88
C LEU A 254 -6.90 -2.09 11.87
N ARG A 255 -7.78 -2.00 10.87
CA ARG A 255 -8.84 -0.97 10.79
C ARG A 255 -9.74 -1.02 12.03
N LYS A 256 -10.24 -2.22 12.38
CA LYS A 256 -11.04 -2.43 13.60
C LYS A 256 -10.28 -2.01 14.86
N PHE A 257 -9.00 -2.38 14.95
CA PHE A 257 -8.16 -2.04 16.09
C PHE A 257 -7.99 -0.52 16.23
N ILE A 258 -7.67 0.19 15.16
CA ILE A 258 -7.49 1.65 15.18
C ILE A 258 -8.80 2.33 15.59
N LEU A 259 -9.93 1.97 14.97
CA LEU A 259 -11.24 2.56 15.28
C LEU A 259 -11.65 2.40 16.76
N ASN A 260 -11.26 1.30 17.39
CA ASN A 260 -11.64 1.01 18.77
C ASN A 260 -10.65 1.54 19.83
N ASN A 261 -9.37 1.73 19.46
CA ASN A 261 -8.33 2.00 20.44
C ASN A 261 -7.65 3.37 20.30
N ALA A 262 -8.00 4.14 19.28
CA ALA A 262 -7.37 5.45 19.02
C ALA A 262 -8.35 6.44 18.44
N ASN A 263 -8.08 7.73 18.68
CA ASN A 263 -8.77 8.84 18.03
C ASN A 263 -7.96 9.28 16.80
N ILE A 264 -8.53 9.08 15.61
CA ILE A 264 -7.92 9.51 14.35
C ILE A 264 -8.09 11.03 14.22
N LYS A 265 -7.00 11.77 14.17
CA LYS A 265 -7.04 13.25 14.09
C LYS A 265 -6.87 13.75 12.66
N LEU A 266 -5.94 13.15 11.92
CA LEU A 266 -5.58 13.58 10.58
C LEU A 266 -5.17 12.37 9.74
N ILE A 267 -5.62 12.36 8.50
CA ILE A 267 -5.16 11.44 7.46
C ILE A 267 -4.66 12.27 6.27
N ILE A 268 -3.42 12.02 5.83
CA ILE A 268 -2.88 12.56 4.60
C ILE A 268 -2.83 11.43 3.59
N ASP A 269 -3.75 11.44 2.65
CA ASP A 269 -3.93 10.38 1.65
C ASP A 269 -3.33 10.81 0.31
N PHE A 270 -2.17 10.27 -0.03
CA PHE A 270 -1.48 10.59 -1.28
C PHE A 270 -2.17 10.02 -2.53
N TYR A 271 -3.06 9.07 -2.39
CA TYR A 271 -3.98 8.53 -3.41
C TYR A 271 -3.44 8.52 -4.85
N GLY A 272 -2.39 7.72 -5.09
CA GLY A 272 -1.76 7.56 -6.40
C GLY A 272 -0.57 8.48 -6.65
N ILE A 273 -0.30 9.47 -5.80
CA ILE A 273 0.93 10.24 -5.82
C ILE A 273 1.99 9.46 -5.06
N ARG A 274 3.14 9.26 -5.67
CA ARG A 274 4.25 8.52 -5.10
C ARG A 274 5.40 9.46 -4.74
N PRO A 275 5.41 9.99 -3.51
CA PRO A 275 6.46 10.90 -3.07
C PRO A 275 7.81 10.20 -2.86
N PHE A 276 7.80 8.86 -2.79
CA PHE A 276 9.01 8.05 -2.74
C PHE A 276 9.46 7.71 -4.16
N LYS A 277 10.62 8.21 -4.56
CA LYS A 277 11.22 7.84 -5.86
C LYS A 277 11.53 6.34 -5.87
N ASP A 278 11.24 5.67 -6.97
CA ASP A 278 11.58 4.26 -7.25
C ASP A 278 10.87 3.19 -6.39
N ILE A 279 9.85 3.53 -5.62
CA ILE A 279 9.09 2.58 -4.81
C ILE A 279 7.63 2.56 -5.26
N GLY A 280 7.16 1.39 -5.68
CA GLY A 280 5.79 1.18 -6.16
C GLY A 280 4.71 1.14 -5.06
N ILE A 281 4.90 1.92 -3.98
CA ILE A 281 3.99 1.96 -2.84
C ILE A 281 3.24 3.30 -2.85
N ASP A 282 1.93 3.24 -2.70
CA ASP A 282 1.09 4.41 -2.48
C ASP A 282 0.98 4.64 -0.97
N PRO A 283 1.59 5.71 -0.41
CA PRO A 283 1.62 5.93 1.02
C PRO A 283 0.39 6.66 1.53
N ILE A 284 0.18 6.54 2.85
CA ILE A 284 -0.75 7.33 3.65
C ILE A 284 -0.05 7.71 4.95
N ILE A 285 -0.27 8.92 5.45
CA ILE A 285 0.16 9.31 6.79
C ILE A 285 -1.07 9.38 7.66
N ILE A 286 -1.02 8.72 8.81
CA ILE A 286 -2.10 8.71 9.79
C ILE A 286 -1.61 9.23 11.12
N TYR A 287 -2.39 10.17 11.70
CA TYR A 287 -2.14 10.72 13.03
C TYR A 287 -3.23 10.30 13.98
N LEU A 288 -2.82 9.66 15.05
CA LEU A 288 -3.68 9.11 16.09
C LEU A 288 -3.36 9.76 17.43
N LYS A 289 -4.38 9.93 18.27
CA LYS A 289 -4.22 10.19 19.70
C LYS A 289 -4.58 8.92 20.47
N ASN A 290 -3.81 8.59 21.48
CA ASN A 290 -4.08 7.42 22.34
C ASN A 290 -5.31 7.69 23.23
N GLU A 291 -6.47 7.57 22.63
CA GLU A 291 -7.76 7.87 23.24
C GLU A 291 -8.78 6.85 22.74
N LYS A 292 -9.33 6.06 23.67
CA LYS A 292 -10.32 5.01 23.35
C LYS A 292 -11.73 5.55 23.38
N ASN A 293 -12.65 4.79 22.77
CA ASN A 293 -14.09 5.02 22.84
C ASN A 293 -14.53 6.41 22.33
N CYS A 294 -13.86 6.90 21.30
CA CYS A 294 -14.24 8.14 20.66
C CYS A 294 -15.60 8.01 19.97
N SER A 295 -16.41 9.07 20.04
CA SER A 295 -17.69 9.15 19.36
C SER A 295 -17.56 8.95 17.85
N ASP A 296 -18.55 8.33 17.22
CA ASP A 296 -18.63 8.20 15.76
C ASP A 296 -18.81 9.55 15.04
N GLU A 297 -19.26 10.59 15.75
CA GLU A 297 -19.36 11.97 15.27
C GLU A 297 -18.00 12.70 15.23
N ASN A 298 -16.93 12.13 15.82
CA ASN A 298 -15.62 12.74 15.80
C ASN A 298 -15.15 13.00 14.37
N LYS A 299 -14.80 14.27 14.12
CA LYS A 299 -14.31 14.71 12.80
C LYS A 299 -12.84 14.35 12.63
N ILE A 300 -12.55 13.72 11.50
CA ILE A 300 -11.22 13.38 11.04
C ILE A 300 -10.86 14.33 9.90
N LYS A 301 -9.79 15.09 10.04
CA LYS A 301 -9.27 15.94 8.97
C LYS A 301 -8.61 15.07 7.89
N ILE A 302 -8.97 15.32 6.65
CA ILE A 302 -8.38 14.65 5.48
C ILE A 302 -7.64 15.68 4.64
N ILE A 303 -6.44 15.34 4.22
CA ILE A 303 -5.64 16.12 3.27
C ILE A 303 -5.27 15.20 2.11
N LYS A 304 -5.64 15.60 0.89
CA LYS A 304 -5.23 14.90 -0.34
C LYS A 304 -4.40 15.85 -1.19
N PRO A 305 -3.11 15.60 -1.38
CA PRO A 305 -2.31 16.32 -2.37
C PRO A 305 -2.76 15.92 -3.78
N ASN A 306 -2.57 16.82 -4.75
CA ASN A 306 -2.71 16.52 -6.17
C ASN A 306 -1.35 16.65 -6.89
N HIS A 307 -1.30 16.25 -8.17
CA HIS A 307 -0.06 16.29 -8.97
C HIS A 307 0.47 17.72 -9.22
N LYS A 308 -0.39 18.74 -9.05
CA LYS A 308 -0.01 20.15 -9.16
C LYS A 308 0.58 20.72 -7.87
N GLY A 309 0.69 19.89 -6.82
CA GLY A 309 1.16 20.33 -5.49
C GLY A 309 0.09 21.06 -4.65
N GLU A 310 -1.15 21.09 -5.10
CA GLU A 310 -2.27 21.64 -4.36
C GLU A 310 -2.83 20.60 -3.38
N PHE A 311 -3.51 21.08 -2.35
CA PHE A 311 -4.07 20.23 -1.30
C PHE A 311 -5.58 20.40 -1.20
N THR A 312 -6.33 19.34 -1.45
CA THR A 312 -7.75 19.28 -1.08
C THR A 312 -7.86 18.93 0.40
N ARG A 313 -8.66 19.69 1.15
CA ARG A 313 -8.89 19.51 2.59
C ARG A 313 -10.37 19.36 2.86
N PHE A 314 -10.75 18.35 3.63
CA PHE A 314 -12.13 18.13 4.07
C PHE A 314 -12.16 17.33 5.37
N PHE A 315 -13.34 17.18 5.94
CA PHE A 315 -13.56 16.37 7.13
C PHE A 315 -14.47 15.19 6.80
N ILE A 316 -14.23 14.08 7.47
CA ILE A 316 -15.13 12.94 7.53
C ILE A 316 -15.44 12.62 9.00
N LYS A 317 -16.56 11.95 9.27
CA LYS A 317 -16.86 11.45 10.60
C LYS A 317 -16.21 10.08 10.81
N LYS A 318 -15.81 9.77 12.05
CA LYS A 318 -15.26 8.45 12.39
C LYS A 318 -16.22 7.31 12.00
N GLY A 319 -17.52 7.49 12.24
CA GLY A 319 -18.57 6.51 11.90
C GLY A 319 -18.75 6.26 10.39
N GLU A 320 -18.10 7.04 9.52
CA GLU A 320 -18.05 6.78 8.08
C GLU A 320 -16.95 5.79 7.68
N LEU A 321 -16.11 5.39 8.63
CA LEU A 321 -15.05 4.40 8.46
C LEU A 321 -15.46 3.09 9.15
N ASP A 322 -15.28 1.97 8.47
CA ASP A 322 -15.55 0.66 9.01
C ASP A 322 -14.39 -0.33 8.83
N SER A 323 -14.50 -1.50 9.42
CA SER A 323 -13.47 -2.51 9.34
C SER A 323 -13.37 -3.20 7.97
N GLU A 324 -14.38 -3.10 7.10
CA GLU A 324 -14.39 -3.76 5.79
C GLU A 324 -13.56 -2.99 4.75
N GLY A 325 -13.50 -1.65 4.89
CA GLY A 325 -12.68 -0.78 4.05
C GLY A 325 -12.91 0.69 4.33
N TRP A 326 -11.85 1.48 4.28
CA TRP A 326 -11.95 2.93 4.48
C TRP A 326 -12.18 3.63 3.15
N VAL A 327 -13.41 4.10 2.94
CA VAL A 327 -13.78 4.93 1.78
C VAL A 327 -13.59 6.40 2.16
N ILE A 328 -12.42 6.95 1.80
CA ILE A 328 -12.01 8.33 2.15
C ILE A 328 -12.44 9.27 1.04
N ILE A 329 -13.64 9.83 1.13
CA ILE A 329 -14.26 10.75 0.17
C ILE A 329 -14.90 11.91 0.91
N ASN A 330 -15.09 13.06 0.22
CA ASN A 330 -15.72 14.24 0.83
C ASN A 330 -17.24 14.06 1.01
N GLU A 331 -17.86 15.00 1.73
CA GLU A 331 -19.27 14.93 2.07
C GLU A 331 -20.19 14.87 0.84
N THR A 332 -19.89 15.65 -0.21
CA THR A 332 -20.68 15.64 -1.46
C THR A 332 -20.61 14.25 -2.11
N GLU A 333 -19.40 13.72 -2.27
CA GLU A 333 -19.18 12.37 -2.81
C GLU A 333 -19.86 11.30 -1.96
N ARG A 334 -19.84 11.45 -0.64
CA ARG A 334 -20.52 10.54 0.30
C ARG A 334 -22.04 10.57 0.11
N LYS A 335 -22.63 11.77 -0.02
CA LYS A 335 -24.06 11.93 -0.31
C LYS A 335 -24.42 11.25 -1.63
N MET A 336 -23.62 11.44 -2.67
CA MET A 336 -23.81 10.81 -3.97
C MET A 336 -23.74 9.28 -3.88
N LEU A 337 -22.72 8.74 -3.20
CA LEU A 337 -22.58 7.30 -2.98
C LEU A 337 -23.80 6.73 -2.22
N ASN A 338 -24.28 7.43 -1.21
CA ASN A 338 -25.46 7.01 -0.44
C ASN A 338 -26.74 7.04 -1.28
N LYS A 339 -26.89 7.96 -2.24
CA LYS A 339 -28.02 7.94 -3.21
C LYS A 339 -28.00 6.63 -4.02
N ILE A 340 -26.83 6.24 -4.52
CA ILE A 340 -26.68 4.98 -5.26
C ILE A 340 -27.07 3.80 -4.36
N ILE A 341 -26.44 3.68 -3.18
CA ILE A 341 -26.60 2.54 -2.28
C ILE A 341 -28.06 2.36 -1.83
N ARG A 342 -28.79 3.45 -1.55
CA ARG A 342 -30.19 3.43 -1.07
C ARG A 342 -31.17 2.94 -2.12
N LYS A 343 -30.90 3.16 -3.39
CA LYS A 343 -31.78 2.74 -4.51
C LYS A 343 -31.53 1.29 -4.91
N CYS A 344 -30.45 0.65 -4.42
CA CYS A 344 -30.06 -0.71 -4.81
C CYS A 344 -30.46 -1.73 -3.76
N LYS A 345 -31.16 -2.79 -4.19
CA LYS A 345 -31.64 -3.87 -3.32
C LYS A 345 -30.81 -5.15 -3.38
N PHE A 346 -30.11 -5.39 -4.47
CA PHE A 346 -29.38 -6.64 -4.73
C PHE A 346 -27.86 -6.40 -4.63
N LEU A 347 -27.11 -7.42 -4.24
CA LEU A 347 -25.66 -7.47 -4.44
C LEU A 347 -25.36 -8.09 -5.82
N LEU A 348 -24.29 -7.67 -6.46
CA LEU A 348 -23.84 -8.32 -7.69
C LEU A 348 -23.58 -9.82 -7.47
N SER A 349 -23.13 -10.19 -6.26
CA SER A 349 -22.97 -11.60 -5.86
C SER A 349 -24.28 -12.38 -5.79
N ASP A 350 -25.43 -11.72 -5.63
CA ASP A 350 -26.74 -12.41 -5.63
C ASP A 350 -27.17 -12.75 -7.07
N ILE A 351 -26.74 -11.94 -8.03
CA ILE A 351 -27.13 -11.98 -9.43
C ILE A 351 -26.16 -12.84 -10.26
N CYS A 352 -24.84 -12.69 -10.03
CA CYS A 352 -23.80 -13.29 -10.85
C CYS A 352 -22.83 -14.17 -10.05
N ASN A 353 -22.20 -15.13 -10.77
CA ASN A 353 -20.94 -15.72 -10.37
C ASN A 353 -19.80 -15.00 -11.08
N SER A 354 -18.61 -14.95 -10.46
CA SER A 354 -17.42 -14.42 -11.09
C SER A 354 -16.33 -15.48 -11.21
N HIS A 355 -15.71 -15.54 -12.39
CA HIS A 355 -14.65 -16.50 -12.69
C HIS A 355 -13.42 -15.79 -13.22
N GLN A 356 -12.23 -16.25 -12.80
CA GLN A 356 -10.96 -15.81 -13.32
C GLN A 356 -10.61 -16.60 -14.59
N GLY A 357 -9.94 -15.97 -15.52
CA GLY A 357 -9.43 -16.62 -16.70
C GLY A 357 -8.33 -17.67 -16.44
N ILE A 358 -7.83 -18.24 -17.49
CA ILE A 358 -6.86 -19.33 -17.51
C ILE A 358 -5.49 -18.85 -17.09
N ILE A 359 -4.80 -19.65 -16.30
CA ILE A 359 -3.36 -19.53 -16.05
C ILE A 359 -2.67 -20.66 -16.82
N THR A 360 -1.99 -20.32 -17.87
CA THR A 360 -1.28 -21.29 -18.73
C THR A 360 -0.04 -21.85 -18.06
N GLY A 361 0.62 -21.06 -17.21
CA GLY A 361 1.95 -21.35 -16.67
C GLY A 361 3.09 -21.01 -17.64
N CYS A 362 2.81 -20.95 -18.94
CA CYS A 362 3.72 -20.49 -19.97
C CYS A 362 2.94 -20.07 -21.22
N ASP A 363 2.58 -18.79 -21.35
CA ASP A 363 1.79 -18.30 -22.50
C ASP A 363 2.45 -18.65 -23.84
N LYS A 364 3.78 -18.59 -23.95
CA LYS A 364 4.51 -18.93 -25.19
C LYS A 364 4.31 -20.38 -25.65
N ALA A 365 3.97 -21.30 -24.74
CA ALA A 365 3.72 -22.69 -25.07
C ALA A 365 2.31 -22.94 -25.61
N PHE A 366 1.33 -22.15 -25.13
CA PHE A 366 -0.09 -22.45 -25.37
C PHE A 366 -0.80 -21.42 -26.25
N ILE A 367 -0.23 -20.22 -26.46
CA ILE A 367 -0.89 -19.13 -27.21
C ILE A 367 -0.19 -18.94 -28.55
N LEU A 368 -0.93 -19.16 -29.63
CA LEU A 368 -0.45 -19.22 -31.01
C LEU A 368 -1.25 -18.33 -31.96
N ASP A 369 -0.61 -18.03 -33.07
CA ASP A 369 -1.26 -17.42 -34.25
C ASP A 369 -1.82 -18.53 -35.16
N ARG A 370 -2.77 -18.18 -36.00
CA ARG A 370 -3.43 -19.11 -36.91
C ARG A 370 -2.48 -19.80 -37.90
N GLU A 371 -1.45 -19.10 -38.34
CA GLU A 371 -0.41 -19.66 -39.21
C GLU A 371 0.38 -20.80 -38.54
N VAL A 372 0.78 -20.58 -37.32
CA VAL A 372 1.53 -21.61 -36.55
C VAL A 372 0.67 -22.85 -36.32
N ILE A 373 -0.64 -22.68 -36.06
CA ILE A 373 -1.59 -23.79 -35.90
C ILE A 373 -1.62 -24.64 -37.16
N LYS A 374 -1.74 -24.03 -38.32
CA LYS A 374 -1.77 -24.70 -39.63
C LYS A 374 -0.43 -25.41 -39.92
N VAL A 375 0.69 -24.69 -39.80
CA VAL A 375 2.03 -25.23 -40.12
C VAL A 375 2.45 -26.37 -39.22
N LYS A 376 1.98 -26.37 -37.96
CA LYS A 376 2.28 -27.41 -36.97
C LYS A 376 1.22 -28.48 -36.90
N HIS A 377 0.21 -28.42 -37.73
CA HIS A 377 -0.91 -29.36 -37.75
C HIS A 377 -1.54 -29.59 -36.38
N ILE A 378 -1.70 -28.48 -35.62
CA ILE A 378 -2.34 -28.53 -34.29
C ILE A 378 -3.79 -28.95 -34.45
N GLU A 379 -4.24 -29.85 -33.59
CA GLU A 379 -5.60 -30.40 -33.61
C GLU A 379 -6.64 -29.28 -33.35
N GLU A 380 -7.55 -29.06 -34.31
CA GLU A 380 -8.47 -27.90 -34.33
C GLU A 380 -9.52 -27.93 -33.22
N ASP A 381 -9.92 -29.10 -32.75
CA ASP A 381 -10.98 -29.26 -31.73
C ASP A 381 -10.56 -28.67 -30.36
N ILE A 382 -9.26 -28.57 -30.06
CA ILE A 382 -8.75 -27.95 -28.84
C ILE A 382 -8.23 -26.52 -29.03
N VAL A 383 -8.31 -25.98 -30.25
CA VAL A 383 -7.93 -24.59 -30.54
C VAL A 383 -9.11 -23.67 -30.26
N LYS A 384 -8.92 -22.69 -29.37
CA LYS A 384 -9.98 -21.77 -28.97
C LYS A 384 -9.52 -20.32 -29.10
N PRO A 385 -10.41 -19.38 -29.48
CA PRO A 385 -10.09 -17.95 -29.53
C PRO A 385 -9.57 -17.47 -28.18
N TRP A 386 -8.51 -16.64 -28.18
CA TRP A 386 -7.87 -16.19 -26.95
C TRP A 386 -7.82 -14.67 -26.84
N ILE A 387 -8.32 -14.13 -25.73
CA ILE A 387 -8.28 -12.70 -25.45
C ILE A 387 -7.53 -12.37 -24.15
N LYS A 388 -6.99 -11.16 -24.08
CA LYS A 388 -6.41 -10.52 -22.90
C LYS A 388 -7.16 -9.23 -22.59
N SER A 389 -6.82 -8.59 -21.49
CA SER A 389 -7.44 -7.33 -21.05
C SER A 389 -7.41 -6.23 -22.10
N SER A 390 -6.40 -6.22 -23.00
CA SER A 390 -6.27 -5.24 -24.08
C SER A 390 -7.35 -5.33 -25.17
N TYR A 391 -8.00 -6.48 -25.30
CA TYR A 391 -9.07 -6.69 -26.29
C TYR A 391 -10.45 -6.21 -25.81
N ILE A 392 -10.58 -5.93 -24.49
CA ILE A 392 -11.86 -5.59 -23.88
C ILE A 392 -12.00 -4.05 -23.84
N HIS A 393 -13.05 -3.55 -24.46
CA HIS A 393 -13.48 -2.16 -24.44
C HIS A 393 -14.86 -2.05 -23.79
N LYS A 394 -15.33 -0.84 -23.57
CA LYS A 394 -16.70 -0.59 -23.08
C LYS A 394 -17.70 -1.13 -24.10
N TYR A 395 -18.54 -2.07 -23.69
CA TYR A 395 -19.55 -2.78 -24.48
C TYR A 395 -19.02 -3.74 -25.57
N LYS A 396 -17.73 -3.73 -25.90
CA LYS A 396 -17.19 -4.46 -27.06
C LYS A 396 -15.94 -5.25 -26.71
N VAL A 397 -15.85 -6.47 -27.22
CA VAL A 397 -14.61 -7.25 -27.31
C VAL A 397 -14.11 -7.18 -28.75
N ASN A 398 -12.88 -6.75 -28.97
CA ASN A 398 -12.27 -6.75 -30.28
C ASN A 398 -11.96 -8.18 -30.74
N PRO A 399 -12.08 -8.47 -32.05
CA PRO A 399 -11.65 -9.75 -32.60
C PRO A 399 -10.18 -10.05 -32.27
N THR A 400 -9.89 -11.33 -32.12
CA THR A 400 -8.54 -11.81 -31.83
C THR A 400 -8.02 -12.70 -32.95
N GLU A 401 -6.73 -12.59 -33.25
CA GLU A 401 -6.01 -13.52 -34.11
C GLU A 401 -5.14 -14.49 -33.30
N ARG A 402 -5.28 -14.46 -31.98
CA ARG A 402 -4.60 -15.35 -31.04
C ARG A 402 -5.53 -16.49 -30.61
N TYR A 403 -4.94 -17.66 -30.48
CA TYR A 403 -5.66 -18.88 -30.09
C TYR A 403 -4.90 -19.59 -28.96
N ILE A 404 -5.64 -20.25 -28.09
CA ILE A 404 -5.08 -21.13 -27.06
C ILE A 404 -5.23 -22.59 -27.49
N ILE A 405 -4.17 -23.36 -27.32
CA ILE A 405 -4.23 -24.82 -27.34
C ILE A 405 -4.74 -25.24 -25.95
N TYR A 406 -5.99 -25.67 -25.87
CA TYR A 406 -6.65 -25.98 -24.60
C TYR A 406 -6.39 -27.43 -24.16
N LEU A 407 -5.12 -27.75 -23.81
CA LEU A 407 -4.73 -29.04 -23.27
C LEU A 407 -5.13 -29.16 -21.80
N ASN A 408 -6.20 -29.88 -21.51
CA ASN A 408 -6.71 -30.10 -20.16
C ASN A 408 -7.38 -31.46 -20.04
N LYS A 409 -6.75 -32.43 -19.40
CA LYS A 409 -7.22 -33.83 -19.25
C LYS A 409 -7.52 -34.49 -20.60
N VAL A 410 -6.54 -34.46 -21.48
CA VAL A 410 -6.64 -34.98 -22.84
C VAL A 410 -5.93 -36.32 -22.98
N GLU A 411 -6.35 -37.12 -23.94
CA GLU A 411 -5.69 -38.35 -24.35
C GLU A 411 -4.47 -38.02 -25.22
N GLU A 412 -3.26 -38.40 -24.81
CA GLU A 412 -2.01 -38.07 -25.50
C GLU A 412 -2.01 -38.51 -26.97
N GLU A 413 -2.53 -39.71 -27.24
CA GLU A 413 -2.57 -40.30 -28.56
C GLU A 413 -3.35 -39.43 -29.57
N LYS A 414 -4.40 -38.76 -29.11
CA LYS A 414 -5.27 -37.95 -29.94
C LYS A 414 -4.65 -36.56 -30.26
N TYR A 415 -3.77 -36.03 -29.38
CA TYR A 415 -3.25 -34.67 -29.44
C TYR A 415 -1.74 -34.59 -29.60
N LYS A 416 -1.17 -35.54 -30.35
CA LYS A 416 0.28 -35.69 -30.52
C LYS A 416 0.96 -34.44 -31.07
N ASN A 417 0.38 -33.76 -32.06
CA ASN A 417 0.97 -32.58 -32.67
C ASN A 417 1.01 -31.40 -31.67
N SER A 418 -0.06 -31.22 -30.94
CA SER A 418 -0.16 -30.19 -29.90
C SER A 418 0.85 -30.43 -28.79
N ILE A 419 0.95 -31.66 -28.29
CA ILE A 419 1.89 -32.05 -27.23
C ILE A 419 3.34 -31.93 -27.73
N ASN A 420 3.63 -32.35 -28.96
CA ASN A 420 4.95 -32.18 -29.57
C ASN A 420 5.30 -30.70 -29.73
N TYR A 421 4.37 -29.83 -30.09
CA TYR A 421 4.61 -28.39 -30.13
C TYR A 421 4.98 -27.83 -28.75
N VAL A 422 4.22 -28.17 -27.73
CA VAL A 422 4.40 -27.70 -26.34
C VAL A 422 5.69 -28.25 -25.72
N SER A 423 6.21 -29.41 -26.20
CA SER A 423 7.40 -30.07 -25.69
C SER A 423 8.66 -29.20 -25.70
N LYS A 424 8.75 -28.22 -26.61
CA LYS A 424 9.82 -27.19 -26.63
C LYS A 424 9.96 -26.42 -25.32
N TYR A 425 8.93 -26.43 -24.50
CA TYR A 425 8.87 -25.73 -23.22
C TYR A 425 8.81 -26.70 -22.02
N LYS A 426 9.11 -27.99 -22.25
CA LYS A 426 8.94 -29.07 -21.27
C LYS A 426 9.65 -28.77 -19.95
N ASP A 427 10.93 -28.41 -19.97
CA ASP A 427 11.71 -28.11 -18.77
C ASP A 427 11.05 -27.04 -17.88
N LYS A 428 10.48 -25.99 -18.51
CA LYS A 428 9.79 -24.94 -17.79
C LYS A 428 8.45 -25.40 -17.23
N LEU A 429 7.73 -26.24 -17.96
CA LEU A 429 6.41 -26.71 -17.61
C LEU A 429 6.44 -27.78 -16.51
N GLU A 430 7.40 -28.71 -16.54
CA GLU A 430 7.63 -29.70 -15.50
C GLU A 430 8.02 -29.08 -14.15
N ASN A 431 8.70 -27.94 -14.19
CA ASN A 431 9.10 -27.20 -13.01
C ASN A 431 7.95 -26.49 -12.29
N ARG A 432 6.73 -26.47 -12.83
CA ARG A 432 5.53 -25.93 -12.17
C ARG A 432 5.17 -26.76 -10.93
N ARG A 433 4.69 -26.05 -9.88
CA ARG A 433 4.32 -26.68 -8.60
C ARG A 433 3.30 -27.83 -8.76
N GLU A 434 2.33 -27.65 -9.65
CA GLU A 434 1.27 -28.60 -9.91
C GLU A 434 1.79 -29.88 -10.56
N CYS A 435 2.76 -29.76 -11.48
CA CYS A 435 3.42 -30.90 -12.11
C CYS A 435 4.31 -31.65 -11.12
N ARG A 436 5.14 -30.93 -10.35
CA ARG A 436 5.99 -31.54 -9.29
C ARG A 436 5.16 -32.27 -8.23
N ALA A 437 3.92 -31.86 -8.01
CA ALA A 437 3.01 -32.47 -7.06
C ALA A 437 2.15 -33.59 -7.67
N GLY A 438 2.39 -34.00 -8.93
CA GLY A 438 1.64 -35.03 -9.65
C GLY A 438 0.16 -34.71 -9.89
N ARG A 439 -0.22 -33.44 -9.89
CA ARG A 439 -1.60 -33.00 -10.06
C ARG A 439 -1.95 -32.66 -11.51
N ARG A 440 -0.94 -32.47 -12.35
CA ARG A 440 -1.03 -32.08 -13.75
C ARG A 440 0.09 -32.72 -14.53
N GLU A 441 -0.21 -33.13 -15.75
CA GLU A 441 0.82 -33.51 -16.71
C GLU A 441 1.57 -32.26 -17.18
N TRP A 442 2.82 -32.42 -17.60
CA TRP A 442 3.68 -31.29 -17.98
C TRP A 442 3.14 -30.53 -19.19
N TYR A 443 2.42 -31.20 -20.11
CA TYR A 443 1.80 -30.62 -21.29
C TYR A 443 0.46 -29.96 -21.02
N GLU A 444 -0.15 -30.17 -19.85
CA GLU A 444 -1.44 -29.55 -19.51
C GLU A 444 -1.30 -28.08 -19.10
N ILE A 445 -2.37 -27.32 -19.32
CA ILE A 445 -2.53 -25.97 -18.80
C ILE A 445 -2.55 -25.97 -17.27
N GLN A 446 -1.83 -25.05 -16.64
CA GLN A 446 -1.70 -25.01 -15.17
C GLN A 446 -3.05 -24.90 -14.44
N TRP A 447 -3.90 -23.94 -14.86
CA TRP A 447 -5.27 -23.75 -14.33
C TRP A 447 -6.24 -23.47 -15.49
N ALA A 448 -6.74 -24.52 -16.10
CA ALA A 448 -7.53 -24.47 -17.33
C ALA A 448 -8.95 -23.88 -17.12
N ARG A 449 -9.56 -24.09 -15.96
CA ARG A 449 -10.99 -23.80 -15.69
C ARG A 449 -11.92 -24.74 -16.45
N LYS A 450 -13.24 -24.57 -16.25
CA LYS A 450 -14.27 -25.34 -16.95
C LYS A 450 -14.60 -24.68 -18.30
N PRO A 451 -14.67 -25.43 -19.42
CA PRO A 451 -15.00 -24.88 -20.74
C PRO A 451 -16.28 -24.05 -20.78
N GLU A 452 -17.32 -24.49 -20.05
CA GLU A 452 -18.64 -23.84 -20.07
C GLU A 452 -18.58 -22.37 -19.62
N ILE A 453 -17.55 -21.99 -18.83
CA ILE A 453 -17.31 -20.60 -18.42
C ILE A 453 -16.96 -19.73 -19.64
N PHE A 454 -16.30 -20.31 -20.64
CA PHE A 454 -15.82 -19.59 -21.83
C PHE A 454 -16.80 -19.67 -23.00
N GLU A 455 -17.46 -20.79 -23.16
CA GLU A 455 -18.31 -21.07 -24.31
C GLU A 455 -19.67 -20.38 -24.20
N ASN A 456 -20.22 -20.27 -22.99
CA ASN A 456 -21.47 -19.59 -22.74
C ASN A 456 -21.33 -18.05 -22.77
N GLU A 457 -22.48 -17.39 -22.94
CA GLU A 457 -22.58 -15.94 -22.85
C GLU A 457 -22.19 -15.43 -21.46
N LYS A 458 -21.41 -14.35 -21.43
CA LYS A 458 -20.85 -13.78 -20.20
C LYS A 458 -20.45 -12.33 -20.36
N ILE A 459 -20.38 -11.58 -19.28
CA ILE A 459 -19.72 -10.27 -19.28
C ILE A 459 -18.25 -10.48 -18.91
N VAL A 460 -17.34 -10.02 -19.77
CA VAL A 460 -15.89 -10.00 -19.50
C VAL A 460 -15.42 -8.63 -19.11
N PHE A 461 -14.41 -8.57 -18.24
CA PHE A 461 -13.79 -7.32 -17.80
C PHE A 461 -12.32 -7.51 -17.37
N PRO A 462 -11.45 -6.51 -17.59
CA PRO A 462 -10.06 -6.56 -17.13
C PRO A 462 -9.99 -6.42 -15.60
N TYR A 463 -9.10 -7.14 -14.95
CA TYR A 463 -8.93 -6.98 -13.52
C TYR A 463 -8.23 -5.67 -13.12
N LYS A 464 -7.59 -4.99 -14.08
CA LYS A 464 -7.00 -3.66 -13.92
C LYS A 464 -7.43 -2.77 -15.06
N ALA A 465 -8.00 -1.62 -14.77
CA ALA A 465 -8.43 -0.65 -15.77
C ALA A 465 -8.40 0.78 -15.22
N SER A 466 -8.25 1.76 -16.10
CA SER A 466 -8.41 3.19 -15.79
C SER A 466 -9.88 3.60 -15.74
N HIS A 467 -10.70 2.91 -16.54
CA HIS A 467 -12.14 3.15 -16.68
C HIS A 467 -12.89 1.83 -16.71
N ASN A 468 -14.21 1.88 -16.48
CA ASN A 468 -15.05 0.70 -16.60
C ASN A 468 -15.02 0.18 -18.04
N ARG A 469 -14.69 -1.09 -18.21
CA ARG A 469 -14.67 -1.82 -19.48
C ARG A 469 -15.30 -3.18 -19.30
N PHE A 470 -16.64 -3.21 -19.31
CA PHE A 470 -17.45 -4.42 -19.26
C PHE A 470 -18.01 -4.68 -20.66
N ALA A 471 -17.85 -5.89 -21.17
CA ALA A 471 -18.30 -6.25 -22.50
C ALA A 471 -18.96 -7.64 -22.51
N LEU A 472 -19.97 -7.81 -23.37
CA LEU A 472 -20.55 -9.12 -23.63
C LEU A 472 -19.61 -9.92 -24.53
N ASP A 473 -19.43 -11.18 -24.18
CA ASP A 473 -18.61 -12.13 -24.92
C ASP A 473 -19.25 -13.50 -25.00
N ARG A 474 -19.01 -14.19 -26.13
CA ARG A 474 -19.42 -15.57 -26.38
C ARG A 474 -18.26 -16.33 -27.01
N GLY A 475 -17.85 -17.43 -26.42
CA GLY A 475 -16.89 -18.36 -27.00
C GLY A 475 -15.42 -18.00 -26.84
N SER A 476 -15.04 -16.78 -26.37
CA SER A 476 -13.64 -16.47 -26.15
C SER A 476 -13.13 -17.07 -24.85
N TYR A 477 -11.97 -17.71 -24.93
CA TYR A 477 -11.14 -18.09 -23.77
C TYR A 477 -10.23 -16.91 -23.42
N PHE A 478 -9.91 -16.71 -22.16
CA PHE A 478 -9.20 -15.51 -21.73
C PHE A 478 -8.18 -15.77 -20.62
N SER A 479 -7.20 -14.89 -20.56
CA SER A 479 -6.09 -15.00 -19.63
C SER A 479 -6.48 -14.58 -18.20
N ALA A 480 -5.61 -14.87 -17.24
CA ALA A 480 -5.82 -14.58 -15.83
C ALA A 480 -5.94 -13.07 -15.47
N ASP A 481 -5.61 -12.19 -16.41
CA ASP A 481 -5.80 -10.74 -16.29
C ASP A 481 -7.22 -10.28 -16.67
N VAL A 482 -8.08 -11.21 -17.06
CA VAL A 482 -9.50 -11.02 -17.36
C VAL A 482 -10.33 -11.85 -16.38
N TYR A 483 -11.44 -11.28 -15.95
CA TYR A 483 -12.49 -11.95 -15.20
C TYR A 483 -13.78 -11.92 -16.00
N CYS A 484 -14.70 -12.82 -15.68
CA CYS A 484 -16.06 -12.75 -16.21
C CYS A 484 -17.13 -12.82 -15.10
N LEU A 485 -18.34 -12.37 -15.48
CA LEU A 485 -19.58 -12.53 -14.74
C LEU A 485 -20.52 -13.42 -15.55
N THR A 486 -21.05 -14.46 -14.92
CA THR A 486 -22.10 -15.31 -15.47
C THR A 486 -23.36 -15.18 -14.62
N LEU A 487 -24.53 -14.99 -15.23
CA LEU A 487 -25.80 -14.94 -14.52
C LEU A 487 -26.07 -16.27 -13.80
N LYS A 488 -26.52 -16.23 -12.56
CA LYS A 488 -26.85 -17.41 -11.76
C LYS A 488 -28.14 -18.10 -12.22
N LYS A 489 -29.12 -17.30 -12.59
CA LYS A 489 -30.42 -17.77 -13.14
C LYS A 489 -30.91 -16.72 -14.15
N GLN A 490 -31.58 -17.17 -15.19
CA GLN A 490 -32.40 -16.28 -16.00
C GLN A 490 -33.56 -15.79 -15.15
N GLY A 491 -33.77 -14.49 -15.09
CA GLY A 491 -34.79 -13.88 -14.26
C GLY A 491 -34.92 -12.39 -14.58
N ILE A 492 -35.16 -11.60 -13.56
CA ILE A 492 -35.33 -10.15 -13.70
C ILE A 492 -34.08 -9.39 -14.18
N PHE A 493 -32.88 -10.01 -14.15
CA PHE A 493 -31.64 -9.44 -14.66
C PHE A 493 -31.20 -10.12 -15.95
N ASN A 494 -30.80 -9.33 -16.93
CA ASN A 494 -30.15 -9.78 -18.16
C ASN A 494 -28.76 -9.10 -18.33
N TYR A 495 -27.98 -9.60 -19.29
CA TYR A 495 -26.64 -9.08 -19.53
C TYR A 495 -26.64 -7.64 -20.04
N GLU A 496 -27.59 -7.24 -20.86
CA GLU A 496 -27.69 -5.89 -21.40
C GLU A 496 -27.91 -4.85 -20.30
N MET A 497 -28.85 -5.11 -19.39
CA MET A 497 -29.11 -4.28 -18.22
C MET A 497 -27.86 -4.14 -17.35
N LEU A 498 -27.17 -5.27 -17.06
CA LEU A 498 -25.96 -5.25 -16.25
C LEU A 498 -24.82 -4.46 -16.93
N LEU A 499 -24.64 -4.63 -18.23
CA LEU A 499 -23.64 -3.90 -19.01
C LEU A 499 -23.91 -2.40 -18.98
N TYR A 500 -25.16 -1.99 -19.15
CA TYR A 500 -25.57 -0.62 -19.11
C TYR A 500 -25.26 0.00 -17.73
N ILE A 501 -25.64 -0.66 -16.65
CA ILE A 501 -25.38 -0.21 -15.28
C ILE A 501 -23.88 -0.15 -15.03
N LEU A 502 -23.16 -1.25 -15.24
CA LEU A 502 -21.73 -1.37 -14.89
C LEU A 502 -20.83 -0.45 -15.70
N ASN A 503 -21.21 -0.09 -16.93
CA ASN A 503 -20.46 0.84 -17.77
C ASN A 503 -20.84 2.31 -17.59
N SER A 504 -21.84 2.63 -16.76
CA SER A 504 -22.23 4.01 -16.50
C SER A 504 -21.16 4.78 -15.71
N SER A 505 -21.11 6.11 -15.87
CA SER A 505 -20.26 6.99 -15.05
C SER A 505 -20.61 6.90 -13.56
N ILE A 506 -21.85 6.64 -13.23
CA ILE A 506 -22.33 6.41 -11.85
C ILE A 506 -21.62 5.20 -11.22
N TYR A 507 -21.57 4.08 -11.95
CA TYR A 507 -20.92 2.86 -11.46
C TYR A 507 -19.40 2.94 -11.57
N GLU A 508 -18.85 3.73 -12.47
CA GLU A 508 -17.43 4.04 -12.48
C GLU A 508 -17.02 4.81 -11.22
N PHE A 509 -17.76 5.85 -10.85
CA PHE A 509 -17.58 6.55 -9.59
C PHE A 509 -17.72 5.63 -8.38
N TYR A 510 -18.77 4.79 -8.35
CA TYR A 510 -19.02 3.85 -7.26
C TYR A 510 -17.83 2.87 -7.10
N ILE A 511 -17.38 2.23 -8.19
CA ILE A 511 -16.25 1.29 -8.16
C ILE A 511 -14.98 2.01 -7.71
N LYS A 512 -14.65 3.17 -8.31
CA LYS A 512 -13.45 3.95 -7.97
C LYS A 512 -13.45 4.43 -6.51
N SER A 513 -14.60 4.57 -5.87
CA SER A 513 -14.69 5.01 -4.46
C SER A 513 -14.09 4.00 -3.48
N PHE A 514 -14.12 2.70 -3.77
CA PHE A 514 -13.59 1.63 -2.91
C PHE A 514 -12.51 0.76 -3.56
N ALA A 515 -12.32 0.85 -4.88
CA ALA A 515 -11.31 0.07 -5.58
C ALA A 515 -9.90 0.50 -5.17
N LYS A 516 -8.98 -0.46 -5.13
CA LYS A 516 -7.58 -0.15 -4.92
C LYS A 516 -7.03 0.59 -6.13
N LYS A 517 -6.49 1.79 -5.89
CA LYS A 517 -5.78 2.57 -6.90
C LYS A 517 -4.33 2.11 -6.99
N LEU A 518 -3.85 1.91 -8.22
CA LEU A 518 -2.49 1.47 -8.53
C LEU A 518 -1.77 2.58 -9.30
N GLY A 519 -1.07 3.46 -8.59
CA GLY A 519 -0.47 4.65 -9.18
C GLY A 519 -1.51 5.65 -9.65
N GLU A 520 -1.22 6.37 -10.73
CA GLU A 520 -1.96 7.59 -11.09
C GLU A 520 -3.40 7.33 -11.55
N ASN A 521 -3.61 6.39 -12.48
CA ASN A 521 -4.91 6.22 -13.14
C ASN A 521 -5.37 4.77 -13.31
N LEU A 522 -4.83 3.82 -12.55
CA LEU A 522 -5.18 2.41 -12.67
C LEU A 522 -5.89 1.92 -11.41
N TYR A 523 -6.98 1.17 -11.56
CA TYR A 523 -7.79 0.62 -10.48
C TYR A 523 -7.91 -0.89 -10.59
N GLU A 524 -7.98 -1.58 -9.43
CA GLU A 524 -8.22 -3.03 -9.36
C GLU A 524 -9.72 -3.33 -9.30
N TYR A 525 -10.22 -4.11 -10.28
CA TYR A 525 -11.58 -4.64 -10.35
C TYR A 525 -11.65 -6.06 -9.76
N TYR A 526 -11.12 -6.24 -8.57
CA TYR A 526 -11.01 -7.57 -7.98
C TYR A 526 -12.38 -8.08 -7.51
N PRO A 527 -12.77 -9.35 -7.86
CA PRO A 527 -14.11 -9.88 -7.58
C PRO A 527 -14.53 -9.84 -6.12
N ASN A 528 -13.60 -10.04 -5.17
CA ASN A 528 -13.90 -9.98 -3.74
C ASN A 528 -14.53 -8.65 -3.26
N LYS A 529 -14.30 -7.56 -4.02
CA LYS A 529 -14.91 -6.26 -3.80
C LYS A 529 -16.01 -5.97 -4.81
N LEU A 530 -15.76 -6.25 -6.09
CA LEU A 530 -16.72 -5.99 -7.16
C LEU A 530 -18.04 -6.71 -6.91
N MET A 531 -17.99 -7.95 -6.43
CA MET A 531 -19.19 -8.75 -6.13
C MET A 531 -20.03 -8.21 -4.96
N LYS A 532 -19.49 -7.27 -4.18
CA LYS A 532 -20.23 -6.54 -3.12
C LYS A 532 -20.94 -5.28 -3.63
N LEU A 533 -20.81 -4.94 -4.92
CA LEU A 533 -21.56 -3.84 -5.51
C LEU A 533 -23.06 -4.05 -5.33
N LYS A 534 -23.73 -3.01 -4.90
CA LYS A 534 -25.18 -2.97 -4.87
C LYS A 534 -25.71 -2.60 -6.25
N ILE A 535 -26.66 -3.39 -6.75
CA ILE A 535 -27.26 -3.28 -8.08
C ILE A 535 -28.73 -2.92 -7.93
N PRO A 536 -29.23 -1.89 -8.66
CA PRO A 536 -30.66 -1.60 -8.70
C PRO A 536 -31.37 -2.58 -9.62
N TYR A 537 -32.63 -2.81 -9.38
CA TYR A 537 -33.53 -3.31 -10.40
C TYR A 537 -34.09 -2.13 -11.19
N ILE A 538 -33.92 -2.16 -12.49
CA ILE A 538 -34.34 -1.11 -13.40
C ILE A 538 -35.11 -1.79 -14.54
N ASP A 539 -36.27 -1.29 -14.87
CA ASP A 539 -36.97 -1.76 -16.06
C ASP A 539 -36.26 -1.24 -17.31
N TYR A 540 -35.43 -2.13 -17.88
CA TYR A 540 -34.54 -1.79 -19.01
C TYR A 540 -35.33 -1.36 -20.27
N ALA A 541 -36.61 -1.77 -20.42
CA ALA A 541 -37.44 -1.36 -21.55
C ALA A 541 -37.69 0.17 -21.58
N HIS A 542 -37.64 0.81 -20.41
CA HIS A 542 -37.92 2.23 -20.24
C HIS A 542 -36.66 3.11 -20.07
N ILE A 543 -35.46 2.51 -19.95
CA ILE A 543 -34.22 3.26 -19.67
C ILE A 543 -33.19 2.96 -20.77
N LYS A 544 -33.23 3.74 -21.85
CA LYS A 544 -32.26 3.61 -22.97
C LYS A 544 -31.09 4.60 -22.93
N ASP A 545 -31.13 5.64 -22.07
CA ASP A 545 -30.15 6.73 -22.02
C ASP A 545 -29.53 6.92 -20.64
N THR A 546 -28.25 7.37 -20.62
CA THR A 546 -27.50 7.69 -19.40
C THR A 546 -28.20 8.76 -18.56
N GLU A 547 -28.93 9.68 -19.18
CA GLU A 547 -29.74 10.71 -18.51
C GLU A 547 -30.79 10.07 -17.60
N ASN A 548 -31.42 8.99 -18.02
CA ASN A 548 -32.41 8.27 -17.24
C ASN A 548 -31.82 7.61 -15.98
N LEU A 549 -30.54 7.19 -16.00
CA LEU A 549 -29.87 6.71 -14.79
C LEU A 549 -29.61 7.81 -13.78
N TYR A 550 -29.22 9.02 -14.23
CA TYR A 550 -29.02 10.15 -13.34
C TYR A 550 -30.33 10.54 -12.64
N GLU A 551 -31.44 10.56 -13.39
CA GLU A 551 -32.77 10.83 -12.86
C GLU A 551 -33.20 9.73 -11.90
N PHE A 552 -33.04 8.45 -12.27
CA PHE A 552 -33.35 7.31 -11.41
C PHE A 552 -32.67 7.42 -10.05
N PHE A 553 -31.38 7.78 -10.00
CA PHE A 553 -30.65 7.96 -8.75
C PHE A 553 -30.90 9.33 -8.07
N GLY A 554 -31.59 10.26 -8.74
CA GLY A 554 -31.92 11.59 -8.23
C GLY A 554 -30.70 12.51 -8.14
N PHE A 555 -29.81 12.46 -9.14
CA PHE A 555 -28.67 13.35 -9.25
C PHE A 555 -29.08 14.70 -9.84
N ASN A 556 -28.57 15.79 -9.23
CA ASN A 556 -28.72 17.13 -9.79
C ASN A 556 -27.57 17.47 -10.77
N LYS A 557 -27.70 18.54 -11.53
CA LYS A 557 -26.71 18.98 -12.53
C LYS A 557 -25.29 19.11 -11.98
N ARG A 558 -25.12 19.60 -10.74
CA ARG A 558 -23.80 19.75 -10.09
C ARG A 558 -23.18 18.37 -9.80
N GLU A 559 -23.95 17.42 -9.30
CA GLU A 559 -23.51 16.05 -9.02
C GLU A 559 -23.16 15.31 -10.30
N ILE A 560 -23.94 15.49 -11.38
CA ILE A 560 -23.64 14.92 -12.71
C ILE A 560 -22.29 15.44 -13.23
N ASN A 561 -22.05 16.76 -13.15
CA ASN A 561 -20.75 17.32 -13.54
C ASN A 561 -19.57 16.74 -12.74
N ILE A 562 -19.76 16.46 -11.45
CA ILE A 562 -18.74 15.82 -10.62
C ILE A 562 -18.48 14.38 -11.09
N LEU A 563 -19.53 13.60 -11.40
CA LEU A 563 -19.42 12.23 -11.91
C LEU A 563 -18.63 12.22 -13.23
N GLU A 564 -19.03 13.03 -14.19
CA GLU A 564 -18.41 13.07 -15.51
C GLU A 564 -16.95 13.52 -15.47
N ASN A 565 -16.62 14.53 -14.64
CA ASN A 565 -15.23 14.98 -14.48
C ASN A 565 -14.31 13.95 -13.81
N LYS A 566 -14.87 13.05 -13.00
CA LYS A 566 -14.11 11.96 -12.40
C LYS A 566 -13.95 10.75 -13.31
N CYS A 567 -14.75 10.66 -14.35
CA CYS A 567 -14.70 9.60 -15.34
C CYS A 567 -13.85 9.97 -16.57
N LYS A 568 -13.50 11.25 -16.71
CA LYS A 568 -12.49 11.75 -17.67
C LYS A 568 -11.08 11.53 -17.09
#